data_96e021a4422ca8db79e922e001b7266e
#
_entry.id   96e021a4422ca8db79e922e001b7266e
#
_cell.length_a   1.000
_cell.length_b   1.000
_cell.length_c   1.000
_cell.angle_alpha   90.00
_cell.angle_beta   90.00
_cell.angle_gamma   90.00
#
_symmetry.space_group_name_H-M   'P 1'
#
loop_
_entity.id
_entity.type
_entity.pdbx_description
1 polymer ?
#
loop_
_entity_poly.entity_id
_entity_poly.type
_entity_poly.pdbx_seq_one_letter_code
_entity_poly.pdbx_strand_id
1 'polypeptide(L)'
;MGFFLFPIVILHGQLDNLRITVLSTMVADYDYLGEWGFSALIETENHKILFDTGFRENTVMQNVDSLEMDLSTVEHVLLSHNHLDHTGGLKSLREKYMKINPSALKYVHVGKGIFEDRWSNGKNMNSFKGLKGELESLGIEFIYHEQPEEIFSNVWTTGIVPRIHNERNWSGYREMLIDGKKTEDNIPEDQSLVIKTKQGLVLVSGCGHAGIVNTLKYSRELFDNSLDVVSAVGGFHLFNKNEEDIKWTAKFMRKYGVKYFLGAHCTGIDAVFSIRNYNKMMRTNCAVGSVGSYYDYRKGMFPGRITK
;
A
#
# COMPACT_ATOMS: atom_id res chain seq x y z
N MET A 1 26.48 -12.20 45.37
CA MET A 1 25.29 -11.34 45.19
C MET A 1 25.11 -11.19 43.66
N GLY A 2 24.30 -12.07 43.06
CA GLY A 2 24.10 -12.10 41.59
C GLY A 2 22.95 -11.17 41.25
N PHE A 3 23.21 -10.15 40.39
CA PHE A 3 22.18 -9.31 39.81
C PHE A 3 21.51 -10.08 38.65
N PHE A 4 20.27 -10.48 38.86
CA PHE A 4 19.39 -10.95 37.78
C PHE A 4 18.87 -9.72 37.04
N LEU A 5 19.40 -9.47 35.85
CA LEU A 5 18.80 -8.55 34.87
C LEU A 5 17.57 -9.26 34.29
N PHE A 6 16.39 -8.85 34.72
CA PHE A 6 15.15 -9.22 34.03
C PHE A 6 15.11 -8.43 32.71
N PRO A 7 14.85 -9.07 31.56
CA PRO A 7 14.61 -8.33 30.32
C PRO A 7 13.35 -7.49 30.52
N ILE A 8 13.48 -6.18 30.29
CA ILE A 8 12.34 -5.28 30.21
C ILE A 8 11.61 -5.68 28.92
N VAL A 9 10.53 -6.47 29.06
CA VAL A 9 9.57 -6.69 27.98
C VAL A 9 8.81 -5.37 27.83
N ILE A 10 9.21 -4.56 26.86
CA ILE A 10 8.43 -3.40 26.44
C ILE A 10 7.15 -3.97 25.83
N LEU A 11 6.08 -4.04 26.60
CA LEU A 11 4.74 -4.26 26.10
C LEU A 11 4.36 -3.06 25.23
N HIS A 12 4.64 -3.13 23.94
CA HIS A 12 4.10 -2.18 22.97
C HIS A 12 2.59 -2.33 23.01
N GLY A 13 1.92 -1.32 23.55
CA GLY A 13 0.46 -1.24 23.52
C GLY A 13 0.00 -1.28 22.06
N GLN A 14 -1.08 -2.01 21.77
CA GLN A 14 -1.69 -2.02 20.44
C GLN A 14 -2.21 -0.61 20.10
N LEU A 15 -2.13 -0.22 18.81
CA LEU A 15 -2.59 1.10 18.35
C LEU A 15 -4.08 1.32 18.65
N ASP A 16 -4.38 2.50 19.18
CA ASP A 16 -5.73 2.98 19.49
C ASP A 16 -6.21 4.06 18.54
N ASN A 17 -5.32 4.58 17.70
CA ASN A 17 -5.64 5.58 16.70
C ASN A 17 -4.96 5.21 15.38
N LEU A 18 -5.76 5.10 14.34
CA LEU A 18 -5.28 4.86 12.98
C LEU A 18 -6.25 5.52 12.01
N ARG A 19 -5.71 6.31 11.09
CA ARG A 19 -6.44 6.83 9.94
C ARG A 19 -5.64 6.57 8.67
N ILE A 20 -6.32 6.11 7.63
CA ILE A 20 -5.75 5.88 6.30
C ILE A 20 -6.60 6.71 5.34
N THR A 21 -6.03 7.77 4.77
CA THR A 21 -6.72 8.67 3.84
C THR A 21 -6.17 8.47 2.43
N VAL A 22 -7.03 8.19 1.45
CA VAL A 22 -6.66 8.04 0.04
C VAL A 22 -6.38 9.42 -0.56
N LEU A 23 -5.17 9.61 -1.09
CA LEU A 23 -4.72 10.87 -1.69
C LEU A 23 -4.74 10.83 -3.22
N SER A 24 -4.62 9.64 -3.82
CA SER A 24 -4.68 9.43 -5.27
C SER A 24 -5.35 8.11 -5.60
N THR A 25 -6.31 8.14 -6.51
CA THR A 25 -6.99 7.01 -7.14
C THR A 25 -7.75 7.50 -8.37
N MET A 26 -8.39 6.59 -9.13
CA MET A 26 -9.15 6.94 -10.35
C MET A 26 -10.41 7.76 -10.08
N VAL A 27 -11.02 7.62 -8.91
CA VAL A 27 -12.29 8.27 -8.58
C VAL A 27 -12.04 9.50 -7.71
N ALA A 28 -12.52 10.65 -8.16
CA ALA A 28 -12.39 11.93 -7.45
C ALA A 28 -13.70 12.71 -7.53
N ASP A 29 -14.01 13.48 -6.49
CA ASP A 29 -15.07 14.49 -6.46
C ASP A 29 -14.57 15.77 -7.17
N TYR A 30 -15.43 16.74 -7.43
CA TYR A 30 -15.13 17.96 -8.20
C TYR A 30 -13.97 18.82 -7.63
N ASP A 31 -13.71 18.69 -6.33
CA ASP A 31 -12.62 19.41 -5.65
C ASP A 31 -11.25 18.74 -5.80
N TYR A 32 -11.18 17.52 -6.35
CA TYR A 32 -9.99 16.69 -6.37
C TYR A 32 -9.66 16.19 -7.77
N LEU A 33 -8.42 15.72 -7.95
CA LEU A 33 -7.93 15.15 -9.20
C LEU A 33 -7.86 13.62 -9.11
N GLY A 34 -8.54 12.94 -10.02
CA GLY A 34 -8.41 11.50 -10.22
C GLY A 34 -7.30 11.19 -11.22
N GLU A 35 -6.64 10.04 -11.02
CA GLU A 35 -5.65 9.51 -11.94
C GLU A 35 -5.56 7.99 -11.87
N TRP A 36 -4.94 7.36 -12.88
CA TRP A 36 -4.56 5.96 -12.79
C TRP A 36 -3.31 5.84 -11.92
N GLY A 37 -3.48 5.93 -10.62
CA GLY A 37 -2.41 5.86 -9.63
C GLY A 37 -2.97 5.62 -8.24
N PHE A 38 -2.10 5.34 -7.28
CA PHE A 38 -2.47 5.18 -5.88
C PHE A 38 -1.54 5.97 -4.97
N SER A 39 -2.12 6.58 -3.95
CA SER A 39 -1.40 7.11 -2.80
C SER A 39 -2.35 7.20 -1.60
N ALA A 40 -1.82 6.95 -0.41
CA ALA A 40 -2.55 7.11 0.84
C ALA A 40 -1.65 7.65 1.96
N LEU A 41 -2.18 8.50 2.83
CA LEU A 41 -1.52 8.88 4.08
C LEU A 41 -2.02 8.00 5.21
N ILE A 42 -1.09 7.36 5.90
CA ILE A 42 -1.34 6.57 7.10
C ILE A 42 -0.89 7.38 8.32
N GLU A 43 -1.79 7.61 9.25
CA GLU A 43 -1.57 8.36 10.48
C GLU A 43 -1.90 7.48 11.69
N THR A 44 -0.96 7.36 12.60
CA THR A 44 -1.12 6.72 13.91
C THR A 44 -1.03 7.79 15.02
N GLU A 45 -0.99 7.37 16.30
CA GLU A 45 -0.79 8.32 17.39
C GLU A 45 0.50 9.15 17.27
N ASN A 46 1.58 8.51 16.81
CA ASN A 46 2.93 9.08 16.88
C ASN A 46 3.65 9.15 15.55
N HIS A 47 3.15 8.48 14.50
CA HIS A 47 3.85 8.35 13.23
C HIS A 47 2.92 8.58 12.06
N LYS A 48 3.51 9.13 10.99
CA LYS A 48 2.88 9.24 9.68
C LYS A 48 3.77 8.58 8.65
N ILE A 49 3.15 7.90 7.69
CA ILE A 49 3.83 7.32 6.54
C ILE A 49 3.01 7.58 5.27
N LEU A 50 3.66 8.04 4.23
CA LEU A 50 3.06 8.14 2.90
C LEU A 50 3.22 6.80 2.20
N PHE A 51 2.12 6.18 1.79
CA PHE A 51 2.11 4.95 1.02
C PHE A 51 1.87 5.27 -0.44
N ASP A 52 2.83 4.97 -1.31
CA ASP A 52 2.87 5.31 -2.73
C ASP A 52 2.70 6.82 -3.01
N THR A 53 2.95 7.25 -4.24
CA THR A 53 3.01 8.67 -4.60
C THR A 53 2.22 9.03 -5.85
N GLY A 54 1.35 8.12 -6.33
CA GLY A 54 0.53 8.34 -7.52
C GLY A 54 1.28 8.26 -8.84
N PHE A 55 0.61 8.64 -9.92
CA PHE A 55 1.09 8.53 -11.29
C PHE A 55 1.76 9.80 -11.81
N ARG A 56 1.05 10.93 -11.73
CA ARG A 56 1.56 12.20 -12.24
C ARG A 56 2.31 12.95 -11.16
N GLU A 57 3.29 13.73 -11.57
CA GLU A 57 4.17 14.48 -10.67
C GLU A 57 3.45 15.33 -9.64
N ASN A 58 2.29 15.90 -9.98
CA ASN A 58 1.63 16.91 -9.16
C ASN A 58 0.25 16.50 -8.61
N THR A 59 -0.32 15.35 -9.01
CA THR A 59 -1.69 14.99 -8.60
C THR A 59 -1.83 14.82 -7.10
N VAL A 60 -0.94 14.03 -6.48
CA VAL A 60 -0.97 13.84 -5.01
C VAL A 60 -0.77 15.18 -4.30
N MET A 61 0.17 16.00 -4.78
CA MET A 61 0.46 17.31 -4.19
C MET A 61 -0.77 18.24 -4.21
N GLN A 62 -1.47 18.32 -5.35
CA GLN A 62 -2.69 19.13 -5.50
C GLN A 62 -3.85 18.59 -4.64
N ASN A 63 -4.00 17.28 -4.58
CA ASN A 63 -5.02 16.66 -3.72
C ASN A 63 -4.73 16.89 -2.23
N VAL A 64 -3.46 16.83 -1.81
CA VAL A 64 -3.05 17.15 -0.43
C VAL A 64 -3.40 18.59 -0.09
N ASP A 65 -3.12 19.55 -0.98
CA ASP A 65 -3.47 20.96 -0.81
C ASP A 65 -5.00 21.14 -0.74
N SER A 66 -5.78 20.50 -1.62
CA SER A 66 -7.25 20.54 -1.61
C SER A 66 -7.90 19.87 -0.40
N LEU A 67 -7.24 18.86 0.17
CA LEU A 67 -7.66 18.17 1.40
C LEU A 67 -7.23 18.93 2.66
N GLU A 68 -6.54 20.07 2.52
CA GLU A 68 -5.96 20.86 3.62
C GLU A 68 -5.04 20.01 4.52
N MET A 69 -4.29 19.08 3.91
CA MET A 69 -3.35 18.20 4.60
C MET A 69 -1.92 18.71 4.43
N ASP A 70 -1.02 18.30 5.33
CA ASP A 70 0.40 18.66 5.30
C ASP A 70 1.30 17.44 5.38
N LEU A 71 2.16 17.28 4.38
CA LEU A 71 3.18 16.22 4.33
C LEU A 71 4.56 16.68 4.83
N SER A 72 4.73 17.92 5.26
CA SER A 72 6.03 18.42 5.73
C SER A 72 6.56 17.71 6.97
N THR A 73 5.67 17.09 7.75
CA THR A 73 6.02 16.32 8.95
C THR A 73 6.10 14.80 8.69
N VAL A 74 5.88 14.36 7.46
CA VAL A 74 5.96 12.96 7.07
C VAL A 74 7.38 12.66 6.61
N GLU A 75 8.15 11.93 7.41
CA GLU A 75 9.55 11.61 7.07
C GLU A 75 9.69 10.34 6.23
N HIS A 76 8.74 9.41 6.36
CA HIS A 76 8.79 8.08 5.76
C HIS A 76 7.79 7.92 4.63
N VAL A 77 8.25 7.31 3.54
CA VAL A 77 7.45 6.87 2.38
C VAL A 77 7.62 5.37 2.26
N LEU A 78 6.55 4.62 1.99
CA LEU A 78 6.66 3.25 1.53
C LEU A 78 6.17 3.17 0.09
N LEU A 79 7.00 2.66 -0.81
CA LEU A 79 6.62 2.34 -2.18
C LEU A 79 6.29 0.86 -2.28
N SER A 80 5.09 0.56 -2.77
CA SER A 80 4.63 -0.81 -2.91
C SER A 80 5.42 -1.60 -3.95
N HIS A 81 5.72 -0.99 -5.09
CA HIS A 81 6.49 -1.58 -6.19
C HIS A 81 6.97 -0.50 -7.18
N ASN A 82 7.64 -0.90 -8.27
CA ASN A 82 8.36 0.00 -9.19
C ASN A 82 7.49 0.70 -10.25
N HIS A 83 6.21 0.41 -10.39
CA HIS A 83 5.39 0.99 -11.44
C HIS A 83 5.20 2.50 -11.26
N LEU A 84 5.15 3.21 -12.39
CA LEU A 84 5.10 4.67 -12.41
C LEU A 84 3.85 5.24 -11.74
N ASP A 85 2.74 4.52 -11.79
CA ASP A 85 1.48 4.89 -11.16
C ASP A 85 1.48 4.79 -9.61
N HIS A 86 2.64 4.39 -9.04
CA HIS A 86 2.91 4.37 -7.60
C HIS A 86 4.11 5.23 -7.20
N THR A 87 5.00 5.54 -8.16
CA THR A 87 6.28 6.23 -7.89
C THR A 87 6.36 7.63 -8.50
N GLY A 88 5.39 8.00 -9.36
CA GLY A 88 5.48 9.18 -10.23
C GLY A 88 5.55 10.53 -9.51
N GLY A 89 4.91 10.66 -8.36
CA GLY A 89 4.89 11.91 -7.59
C GLY A 89 6.07 12.08 -6.61
N LEU A 90 6.89 11.04 -6.37
CA LEU A 90 7.90 11.06 -5.30
C LEU A 90 8.86 12.24 -5.40
N LYS A 91 9.41 12.49 -6.58
CA LYS A 91 10.38 13.55 -6.82
C LYS A 91 9.79 14.93 -6.49
N SER A 92 8.66 15.27 -7.09
CA SER A 92 8.02 16.59 -6.93
C SER A 92 7.57 16.82 -5.49
N LEU A 93 7.05 15.78 -4.81
CA LEU A 93 6.70 15.85 -3.39
C LEU A 93 7.95 16.09 -2.55
N ARG A 94 9.05 15.37 -2.78
CA ARG A 94 10.31 15.59 -2.05
C ARG A 94 10.83 17.01 -2.29
N GLU A 95 10.88 17.49 -3.53
CA GLU A 95 11.34 18.84 -3.89
C GLU A 95 10.52 19.94 -3.22
N LYS A 96 9.19 19.76 -3.08
CA LYS A 96 8.31 20.71 -2.37
C LYS A 96 8.59 20.71 -0.87
N TYR A 97 8.48 19.54 -0.23
CA TYR A 97 8.44 19.46 1.21
C TYR A 97 9.81 19.53 1.89
N MET A 98 10.89 19.14 1.20
CA MET A 98 12.25 19.29 1.76
C MET A 98 12.64 20.76 1.98
N LYS A 99 12.03 21.72 1.28
CA LYS A 99 12.24 23.17 1.46
C LYS A 99 11.61 23.66 2.76
N ILE A 100 10.59 22.97 3.27
CA ILE A 100 9.89 23.28 4.51
C ILE A 100 10.57 22.54 5.68
N ASN A 101 10.79 21.24 5.49
CA ASN A 101 11.47 20.37 6.45
C ASN A 101 12.44 19.43 5.70
N PRO A 102 13.75 19.55 5.89
CA PRO A 102 14.75 18.69 5.23
C PRO A 102 14.54 17.18 5.44
N SER A 103 13.89 16.78 6.52
CA SER A 103 13.55 15.37 6.80
C SER A 103 12.27 14.88 6.12
N ALA A 104 11.44 15.78 5.54
CA ALA A 104 10.18 15.38 4.92
C ALA A 104 10.42 14.44 3.73
N LEU A 105 9.74 13.26 3.74
CA LEU A 105 9.79 12.24 2.68
C LEU A 105 11.23 11.77 2.35
N LYS A 106 12.08 11.74 3.37
CA LYS A 106 13.50 11.41 3.24
C LYS A 106 13.75 9.90 3.19
N TYR A 107 13.09 9.14 4.04
CA TYR A 107 13.31 7.71 4.18
C TYR A 107 12.29 6.94 3.33
N VAL A 108 12.77 6.29 2.26
CA VAL A 108 11.90 5.62 1.29
C VAL A 108 12.08 4.11 1.41
N HIS A 109 11.08 3.45 1.99
CA HIS A 109 11.02 2.00 2.17
C HIS A 109 10.61 1.34 0.85
N VAL A 110 11.41 0.40 0.38
CA VAL A 110 11.23 -0.26 -0.92
C VAL A 110 11.46 -1.77 -0.80
N GLY A 111 10.74 -2.56 -1.58
CA GLY A 111 11.00 -3.98 -1.71
C GLY A 111 12.31 -4.24 -2.45
N LYS A 112 13.05 -5.27 -2.03
CA LYS A 112 14.27 -5.70 -2.72
C LYS A 112 13.92 -6.09 -4.16
N GLY A 113 14.65 -5.52 -5.12
CA GLY A 113 14.41 -5.74 -6.56
C GLY A 113 13.70 -4.58 -7.26
N ILE A 114 13.27 -3.52 -6.55
CA ILE A 114 12.56 -2.38 -7.15
C ILE A 114 13.36 -1.68 -8.27
N PHE A 115 14.68 -1.69 -8.19
CA PHE A 115 15.58 -1.09 -9.19
C PHE A 115 16.14 -2.09 -10.20
N GLU A 116 15.67 -3.34 -10.20
CA GLU A 116 16.12 -4.32 -11.19
C GLU A 116 15.60 -3.95 -12.60
N ASP A 117 16.36 -4.34 -13.64
CA ASP A 117 15.97 -4.10 -15.02
C ASP A 117 14.71 -4.89 -15.38
N ARG A 118 13.76 -4.22 -16.04
CA ARG A 118 12.51 -4.79 -16.55
C ARG A 118 12.47 -4.63 -18.04
N TRP A 119 12.52 -5.73 -18.77
CA TRP A 119 12.62 -5.71 -20.22
C TRP A 119 11.29 -6.04 -20.90
N SER A 120 10.94 -5.26 -21.91
CA SER A 120 9.87 -5.55 -22.86
C SER A 120 10.29 -5.08 -24.23
N ASN A 121 10.19 -5.94 -25.25
CA ASN A 121 10.56 -5.61 -26.63
C ASN A 121 11.94 -4.94 -26.76
N GLY A 122 12.92 -5.42 -26.02
CA GLY A 122 14.30 -4.90 -26.05
C GLY A 122 14.53 -3.55 -25.35
N LYS A 123 13.52 -3.01 -24.68
CA LYS A 123 13.61 -1.75 -23.92
C LYS A 123 13.51 -2.02 -22.43
N ASN A 124 14.31 -1.32 -21.64
CA ASN A 124 14.15 -1.30 -20.19
C ASN A 124 12.92 -0.45 -19.83
N MET A 125 11.98 -1.05 -19.12
CA MET A 125 10.70 -0.44 -18.75
C MET A 125 10.68 0.06 -17.30
N ASN A 126 11.76 -0.14 -16.54
CA ASN A 126 11.86 0.37 -15.17
C ASN A 126 12.30 1.83 -15.17
N SER A 127 11.34 2.75 -15.34
CA SER A 127 11.59 4.19 -15.30
C SER A 127 12.05 4.66 -13.91
N PHE A 128 11.62 4.02 -12.84
CA PHE A 128 12.00 4.38 -11.48
C PHE A 128 13.49 4.15 -11.21
N LYS A 129 14.07 3.08 -11.77
CA LYS A 129 15.53 2.85 -11.76
C LYS A 129 16.30 4.05 -12.31
N GLY A 130 15.82 4.65 -13.40
CA GLY A 130 16.44 5.82 -14.02
C GLY A 130 16.47 7.06 -13.14
N LEU A 131 15.53 7.18 -12.21
CA LEU A 131 15.42 8.32 -11.29
C LEU A 131 16.25 8.16 -10.01
N LYS A 132 16.79 6.97 -9.72
CA LYS A 132 17.46 6.66 -8.45
C LYS A 132 18.50 7.69 -8.05
N GLY A 133 19.48 7.96 -8.92
CA GLY A 133 20.57 8.90 -8.62
C GLY A 133 20.08 10.34 -8.40
N GLU A 134 19.04 10.77 -9.10
CA GLU A 134 18.43 12.08 -8.92
C GLU A 134 17.71 12.16 -7.56
N LEU A 135 16.96 11.14 -7.17
CA LEU A 135 16.30 11.05 -5.88
C LEU A 135 17.32 11.02 -4.72
N GLU A 136 18.40 10.28 -4.85
CA GLU A 136 19.51 10.28 -3.89
C GLU A 136 20.18 11.67 -3.78
N SER A 137 20.30 12.42 -4.88
CA SER A 137 20.82 13.79 -4.86
C SER A 137 19.91 14.79 -4.13
N LEU A 138 18.60 14.48 -4.05
CA LEU A 138 17.62 15.22 -3.22
C LEU A 138 17.65 14.77 -1.74
N GLY A 139 18.62 13.94 -1.35
CA GLY A 139 18.81 13.44 0.02
C GLY A 139 17.84 12.33 0.41
N ILE A 140 17.23 11.64 -0.54
CA ILE A 140 16.45 10.42 -0.27
C ILE A 140 17.38 9.29 0.12
N GLU A 141 17.02 8.57 1.17
CA GLU A 141 17.66 7.35 1.66
C GLU A 141 16.73 6.16 1.44
N PHE A 142 17.13 5.22 0.56
CA PHE A 142 16.34 4.01 0.29
C PHE A 142 16.61 2.94 1.33
N ILE A 143 15.55 2.41 1.95
CA ILE A 143 15.58 1.33 2.94
C ILE A 143 14.96 0.10 2.29
N TYR A 144 15.75 -0.96 2.14
CA TYR A 144 15.36 -2.17 1.38
C TYR A 144 14.77 -3.24 2.30
N HIS A 145 13.61 -3.77 1.94
CA HIS A 145 12.94 -4.85 2.65
C HIS A 145 12.84 -6.10 1.78
N GLU A 146 13.22 -7.23 2.33
CA GLU A 146 13.07 -8.56 1.75
C GLU A 146 12.14 -9.42 2.61
N GLN A 147 12.22 -9.23 3.91
CA GLN A 147 11.43 -9.91 4.93
C GLN A 147 10.49 -8.92 5.62
N PRO A 148 9.47 -9.41 6.33
CA PRO A 148 8.64 -8.54 7.15
C PRO A 148 9.46 -7.81 8.19
N GLU A 149 9.20 -6.52 8.34
CA GLU A 149 9.94 -5.67 9.28
C GLU A 149 9.01 -4.65 9.93
N GLU A 150 9.16 -4.43 11.23
CA GLU A 150 8.45 -3.39 11.95
C GLU A 150 9.12 -2.03 11.69
N ILE A 151 8.44 -1.17 10.92
CA ILE A 151 8.93 0.17 10.59
C ILE A 151 8.71 1.13 11.78
N PHE A 152 7.54 1.05 12.37
CA PHE A 152 7.16 1.73 13.60
C PHE A 152 6.39 0.77 14.49
N SER A 153 6.27 1.08 15.76
CA SER A 153 5.49 0.26 16.70
C SER A 153 4.11 -0.09 16.13
N ASN A 154 3.89 -1.38 15.93
CA ASN A 154 2.68 -1.97 15.34
C ASN A 154 2.43 -1.65 13.84
N VAL A 155 3.38 -1.08 13.12
CA VAL A 155 3.33 -0.81 11.68
C VAL A 155 4.42 -1.60 10.97
N TRP A 156 4.03 -2.58 10.17
CA TRP A 156 4.92 -3.55 9.53
C TRP A 156 4.86 -3.43 8.02
N THR A 157 6.02 -3.49 7.33
CA THR A 157 6.03 -3.90 5.93
C THR A 157 5.96 -5.41 5.84
N THR A 158 5.30 -5.93 4.80
CA THR A 158 5.33 -7.38 4.53
C THR A 158 6.67 -7.83 4.01
N GLY A 159 7.50 -6.93 3.46
CA GLY A 159 8.55 -7.36 2.55
C GLY A 159 7.94 -8.14 1.38
N ILE A 160 8.69 -9.05 0.80
CA ILE A 160 8.26 -9.90 -0.32
C ILE A 160 7.19 -10.89 0.15
N VAL A 161 6.00 -10.82 -0.46
CA VAL A 161 4.87 -11.70 -0.11
C VAL A 161 5.00 -13.06 -0.80
N PRO A 162 4.96 -14.19 -0.07
CA PRO A 162 4.95 -15.53 -0.65
C PRO A 162 3.71 -15.80 -1.50
N ARG A 163 3.89 -16.32 -2.71
CA ARG A 163 2.80 -16.62 -3.66
C ARG A 163 2.38 -18.09 -3.56
N ILE A 164 1.56 -18.40 -2.58
CA ILE A 164 1.09 -19.75 -2.28
C ILE A 164 -0.13 -20.12 -3.11
N HIS A 165 -1.05 -19.15 -3.28
CA HIS A 165 -2.20 -19.26 -4.17
C HIS A 165 -1.82 -18.74 -5.56
N ASN A 166 -2.40 -19.34 -6.60
CA ASN A 166 -2.16 -18.94 -7.99
C ASN A 166 -2.96 -17.69 -8.36
N GLU A 167 -2.55 -16.55 -7.80
CA GLU A 167 -3.07 -15.23 -8.13
C GLU A 167 -2.11 -14.55 -9.11
N ARG A 168 -2.42 -14.59 -10.41
CA ARG A 168 -1.59 -13.99 -11.46
C ARG A 168 -2.05 -12.54 -11.72
N ASN A 169 -1.34 -11.57 -11.14
CA ASN A 169 -1.66 -10.14 -11.21
C ASN A 169 -0.57 -9.33 -11.92
N TRP A 170 0.00 -9.86 -12.98
CA TRP A 170 1.03 -9.21 -13.81
C TRP A 170 0.87 -9.60 -15.28
N SER A 171 1.54 -8.86 -16.19
CA SER A 171 1.31 -8.96 -17.64
C SER A 171 2.01 -10.13 -18.24
N GLY A 172 2.81 -10.91 -17.87
CA GLY A 172 3.46 -12.07 -18.45
C GLY A 172 4.33 -11.85 -19.70
N TYR A 173 4.37 -10.62 -20.24
CA TYR A 173 5.22 -10.29 -21.40
C TYR A 173 6.46 -9.47 -21.03
N ARG A 174 6.65 -9.19 -19.74
CA ARG A 174 7.86 -8.52 -19.24
C ARG A 174 8.82 -9.54 -18.67
N GLU A 175 10.10 -9.26 -18.87
CA GLU A 175 11.20 -10.05 -18.31
C GLU A 175 12.00 -9.17 -17.34
N MET A 176 12.53 -9.78 -16.30
CA MET A 176 13.51 -9.16 -15.43
C MET A 176 14.82 -9.96 -15.41
N LEU A 177 15.90 -9.32 -15.03
CA LEU A 177 17.19 -9.96 -14.82
C LEU A 177 17.40 -10.17 -13.32
N ILE A 178 17.43 -11.42 -12.89
CA ILE A 178 17.83 -11.80 -11.52
C ILE A 178 19.12 -12.62 -11.64
N ASP A 179 20.20 -12.15 -11.04
CA ASP A 179 21.50 -12.79 -11.07
C ASP A 179 21.97 -13.14 -12.50
N GLY A 180 21.71 -12.24 -13.46
CA GLY A 180 22.05 -12.41 -14.87
C GLY A 180 21.17 -13.39 -15.66
N LYS A 181 20.12 -13.95 -15.04
CA LYS A 181 19.16 -14.84 -15.70
C LYS A 181 17.87 -14.09 -16.01
N LYS A 182 17.39 -14.25 -17.23
CA LYS A 182 16.06 -13.75 -17.63
C LYS A 182 14.97 -14.61 -16.99
N THR A 183 14.07 -13.96 -16.28
CA THR A 183 12.89 -14.57 -15.67
C THR A 183 11.64 -13.74 -16.02
N GLU A 184 10.46 -14.33 -15.94
CA GLU A 184 9.21 -13.54 -16.04
C GLU A 184 9.17 -12.49 -14.92
N ASP A 185 8.87 -11.24 -15.28
CA ASP A 185 8.66 -10.17 -14.32
C ASP A 185 7.29 -10.34 -13.65
N ASN A 186 7.29 -10.97 -12.52
CA ASN A 186 6.11 -11.13 -11.68
C ASN A 186 6.03 -10.08 -10.55
N ILE A 187 6.85 -9.04 -10.62
CA ILE A 187 6.92 -7.94 -9.65
C ILE A 187 7.20 -8.49 -8.23
N PRO A 188 8.36 -9.14 -8.04
CA PRO A 188 8.66 -9.83 -6.78
C PRO A 188 8.79 -8.88 -5.59
N GLU A 189 9.14 -7.61 -5.82
CA GLU A 189 9.29 -6.58 -4.81
C GLU A 189 7.97 -6.04 -4.26
N ASP A 190 6.82 -6.49 -4.79
CA ASP A 190 5.50 -6.04 -4.33
C ASP A 190 5.32 -6.28 -2.82
N GLN A 191 5.11 -5.19 -2.09
CA GLN A 191 4.95 -5.18 -0.64
C GLN A 191 3.73 -4.37 -0.20
N SER A 192 3.27 -4.63 1.00
CA SER A 192 2.12 -3.99 1.63
C SER A 192 2.46 -3.55 3.06
N LEU A 193 1.65 -2.66 3.65
CA LEU A 193 1.70 -2.38 5.09
C LEU A 193 0.66 -3.21 5.83
N VAL A 194 1.07 -3.74 6.98
CA VAL A 194 0.20 -4.43 7.94
C VAL A 194 0.29 -3.68 9.27
N ILE A 195 -0.85 -3.21 9.74
CA ILE A 195 -0.94 -2.41 10.96
C ILE A 195 -1.72 -3.20 12.01
N LYS A 196 -1.06 -3.47 13.14
CA LYS A 196 -1.65 -4.22 14.25
C LYS A 196 -2.43 -3.29 15.17
N THR A 197 -3.72 -3.54 15.30
CA THR A 197 -4.63 -2.77 16.17
C THR A 197 -5.30 -3.69 17.21
N LYS A 198 -5.98 -3.12 18.19
CA LYS A 198 -6.78 -3.90 19.16
C LYS A 198 -7.94 -4.68 18.51
N GLN A 199 -8.42 -4.27 17.34
CA GLN A 199 -9.52 -4.95 16.65
C GLN A 199 -9.05 -6.04 15.69
N GLY A 200 -7.75 -6.10 15.37
CA GLY A 200 -7.15 -6.98 14.38
C GLY A 200 -6.17 -6.24 13.49
N LEU A 201 -5.85 -6.83 12.35
CA LEU A 201 -4.89 -6.29 11.39
C LEU A 201 -5.60 -5.40 10.37
N VAL A 202 -4.92 -4.34 9.95
CA VAL A 202 -5.34 -3.47 8.85
C VAL A 202 -4.30 -3.56 7.75
N LEU A 203 -4.72 -3.94 6.55
CA LEU A 203 -3.86 -4.09 5.36
C LEU A 203 -3.98 -2.84 4.47
N VAL A 204 -2.85 -2.30 4.02
CA VAL A 204 -2.78 -1.28 2.95
C VAL A 204 -1.94 -1.83 1.81
N SER A 205 -2.48 -1.82 0.60
CA SER A 205 -1.82 -2.36 -0.60
C SER A 205 -1.88 -1.36 -1.77
N GLY A 206 -0.82 -1.33 -2.60
CA GLY A 206 -0.78 -0.49 -3.80
C GLY A 206 -1.50 -1.12 -4.98
N CYS A 207 -0.96 -2.20 -5.52
CA CYS A 207 -1.58 -3.03 -6.55
C CYS A 207 -1.84 -4.47 -6.12
N GLY A 208 -1.12 -4.97 -5.12
CA GLY A 208 -1.23 -6.36 -4.68
C GLY A 208 -0.89 -7.35 -5.79
N HIS A 209 0.25 -7.16 -6.45
CA HIS A 209 0.72 -8.07 -7.50
C HIS A 209 1.03 -9.47 -6.97
N ALA A 210 1.33 -9.59 -5.68
CA ALA A 210 1.44 -10.88 -5.01
C ALA A 210 0.10 -11.62 -4.87
N GLY A 211 -1.02 -10.92 -5.02
CA GLY A 211 -2.38 -11.42 -4.82
C GLY A 211 -2.95 -11.05 -3.45
N ILE A 212 -4.20 -10.58 -3.44
CA ILE A 212 -4.86 -10.18 -2.19
C ILE A 212 -4.99 -11.35 -1.21
N VAL A 213 -5.31 -12.57 -1.67
CA VAL A 213 -5.48 -13.73 -0.80
C VAL A 213 -4.14 -14.19 -0.23
N ASN A 214 -3.07 -14.13 -1.03
CA ASN A 214 -1.70 -14.38 -0.57
C ASN A 214 -1.30 -13.36 0.50
N THR A 215 -1.55 -12.08 0.26
CA THR A 215 -1.19 -10.99 1.19
C THR A 215 -2.00 -11.06 2.49
N LEU A 216 -3.31 -11.32 2.43
CA LEU A 216 -4.15 -11.50 3.62
C LEU A 216 -3.69 -12.71 4.46
N LYS A 217 -3.38 -13.83 3.79
CA LYS A 217 -2.86 -15.02 4.47
C LYS A 217 -1.54 -14.72 5.17
N TYR A 218 -0.60 -14.12 4.44
CA TYR A 218 0.72 -13.80 4.96
C TYR A 218 0.67 -12.79 6.10
N SER A 219 -0.18 -11.76 5.99
CA SER A 219 -0.39 -10.79 7.07
C SER A 219 -0.81 -11.46 8.38
N ARG A 220 -1.64 -12.51 8.33
CA ARG A 220 -2.04 -13.27 9.52
C ARG A 220 -0.90 -14.14 10.06
N GLU A 221 -0.11 -14.74 9.16
CA GLU A 221 1.04 -15.58 9.52
C GLU A 221 2.11 -14.80 10.27
N LEU A 222 2.29 -13.50 9.99
CA LEU A 222 3.21 -12.62 10.73
C LEU A 222 2.86 -12.54 12.23
N PHE A 223 1.63 -12.86 12.60
CA PHE A 223 1.13 -12.85 13.98
C PHE A 223 0.56 -14.22 14.38
N ASP A 224 1.20 -15.31 13.94
CA ASP A 224 0.86 -16.70 14.28
C ASP A 224 -0.62 -17.05 14.01
N ASN A 225 -1.24 -16.41 13.02
CA ASN A 225 -2.67 -16.51 12.68
C ASN A 225 -3.63 -16.16 13.83
N SER A 226 -3.15 -15.47 14.87
CA SER A 226 -3.92 -15.13 16.06
C SER A 226 -4.89 -13.95 15.83
N LEU A 227 -4.69 -13.18 14.75
CA LEU A 227 -5.47 -11.99 14.44
C LEU A 227 -6.11 -12.10 13.05
N ASP A 228 -7.33 -11.59 12.92
CA ASP A 228 -7.99 -11.41 11.63
C ASP A 228 -7.56 -10.10 10.96
N VAL A 229 -7.59 -10.07 9.62
CA VAL A 229 -7.43 -8.83 8.86
C VAL A 229 -8.79 -8.15 8.78
N VAL A 230 -9.05 -7.21 9.69
CA VAL A 230 -10.36 -6.57 9.81
C VAL A 230 -10.64 -5.52 8.72
N SER A 231 -9.59 -4.94 8.15
CA SER A 231 -9.73 -3.94 7.08
C SER A 231 -8.67 -4.14 6.00
N ALA A 232 -9.06 -3.92 4.73
CA ALA A 232 -8.16 -3.88 3.59
C ALA A 232 -8.47 -2.62 2.76
N VAL A 233 -7.43 -1.80 2.52
CA VAL A 233 -7.52 -0.50 1.84
C VAL A 233 -6.52 -0.46 0.70
N GLY A 234 -6.93 0.00 -0.48
CA GLY A 234 -6.04 0.25 -1.61
C GLY A 234 -6.34 -0.53 -2.88
N GLY A 235 -5.31 -0.75 -3.69
CA GLY A 235 -5.37 -1.50 -4.95
C GLY A 235 -5.08 -2.99 -4.75
N PHE A 236 -5.85 -3.84 -5.45
CA PHE A 236 -5.75 -5.30 -5.34
C PHE A 236 -5.81 -6.03 -6.68
N HIS A 237 -5.60 -5.31 -7.77
CA HIS A 237 -5.49 -5.82 -9.15
C HIS A 237 -6.61 -6.78 -9.57
N LEU A 238 -7.86 -6.41 -9.24
CA LEU A 238 -9.02 -7.23 -9.51
C LEU A 238 -9.84 -6.77 -10.73
N PHE A 239 -9.50 -5.62 -11.34
CA PHE A 239 -10.27 -4.96 -12.40
C PHE A 239 -10.47 -5.82 -13.67
N ASN A 240 -9.60 -6.78 -13.92
CA ASN A 240 -9.63 -7.67 -15.08
C ASN A 240 -9.88 -9.15 -14.73
N LYS A 241 -10.30 -9.43 -13.50
CA LYS A 241 -10.61 -10.78 -13.05
C LYS A 241 -12.03 -11.19 -13.49
N ASN A 242 -12.18 -12.45 -13.80
CA ASN A 242 -13.49 -13.03 -14.06
C ASN A 242 -14.31 -13.19 -12.77
N GLU A 243 -15.60 -13.48 -12.91
CA GLU A 243 -16.54 -13.58 -11.80
C GLU A 243 -16.20 -14.70 -10.80
N GLU A 244 -15.64 -15.81 -11.28
CA GLU A 244 -15.23 -16.95 -10.44
C GLU A 244 -14.05 -16.57 -9.54
N ASP A 245 -13.05 -15.85 -10.08
CA ASP A 245 -11.91 -15.35 -9.35
C ASP A 245 -12.36 -14.34 -8.27
N ILE A 246 -13.29 -13.44 -8.61
CA ILE A 246 -13.82 -12.45 -7.65
C ILE A 246 -14.59 -13.16 -6.52
N LYS A 247 -15.42 -14.15 -6.86
CA LYS A 247 -16.16 -14.95 -5.87
C LYS A 247 -15.22 -15.73 -4.94
N TRP A 248 -14.16 -16.30 -5.51
CA TRP A 248 -13.11 -16.98 -4.75
C TRP A 248 -12.40 -16.01 -3.80
N THR A 249 -11.99 -14.84 -4.30
CA THR A 249 -11.38 -13.77 -3.51
C THR A 249 -12.30 -13.34 -2.36
N ALA A 250 -13.58 -13.06 -2.63
CA ALA A 250 -14.57 -12.68 -1.63
C ALA A 250 -14.72 -13.73 -0.52
N LYS A 251 -14.70 -15.04 -0.89
CA LYS A 251 -14.74 -16.15 0.08
C LYS A 251 -13.55 -16.10 1.04
N PHE A 252 -12.32 -15.86 0.51
CA PHE A 252 -11.13 -15.81 1.35
C PHE A 252 -11.07 -14.52 2.20
N MET A 253 -11.51 -13.38 1.66
CA MET A 253 -11.64 -12.16 2.46
C MET A 253 -12.53 -12.39 3.68
N ARG A 254 -13.68 -13.04 3.49
CA ARG A 254 -14.57 -13.41 4.60
C ARG A 254 -13.91 -14.40 5.57
N LYS A 255 -13.19 -15.42 5.04
CA LYS A 255 -12.47 -16.41 5.83
C LYS A 255 -11.40 -15.78 6.73
N TYR A 256 -10.73 -14.74 6.24
CA TYR A 256 -9.66 -14.04 6.97
C TYR A 256 -10.15 -12.84 7.77
N GLY A 257 -11.48 -12.65 7.88
CA GLY A 257 -12.10 -11.72 8.81
C GLY A 257 -12.29 -10.30 8.29
N VAL A 258 -12.17 -10.04 6.97
CA VAL A 258 -12.32 -8.70 6.41
C VAL A 258 -13.73 -8.16 6.61
N LYS A 259 -13.85 -7.12 7.44
CA LYS A 259 -15.09 -6.41 7.77
C LYS A 259 -15.22 -5.09 7.02
N TYR A 260 -14.09 -4.45 6.67
CA TYR A 260 -14.02 -3.21 5.93
C TYR A 260 -13.16 -3.40 4.68
N PHE A 261 -13.69 -3.01 3.53
CA PHE A 261 -12.99 -3.09 2.25
C PHE A 261 -13.16 -1.78 1.48
N LEU A 262 -12.08 -1.00 1.39
CA LEU A 262 -12.01 0.22 0.60
C LEU A 262 -11.14 -0.06 -0.63
N GLY A 263 -11.76 -0.62 -1.67
CA GLY A 263 -11.07 -0.97 -2.91
C GLY A 263 -10.86 0.25 -3.79
N ALA A 264 -9.61 0.60 -4.05
CA ALA A 264 -9.21 1.76 -4.85
C ALA A 264 -8.40 1.32 -6.08
N HIS A 265 -8.03 2.25 -6.93
CA HIS A 265 -7.12 2.08 -8.05
C HIS A 265 -7.43 0.81 -8.88
N CYS A 266 -6.45 -0.06 -9.09
CA CYS A 266 -6.56 -1.29 -9.89
C CYS A 266 -7.47 -2.38 -9.28
N THR A 267 -8.13 -2.15 -8.14
CA THR A 267 -9.19 -3.06 -7.67
C THR A 267 -10.33 -3.13 -8.65
N GLY A 268 -10.69 -2.01 -9.27
CA GLY A 268 -11.81 -1.93 -10.20
C GLY A 268 -13.16 -1.80 -9.50
N ILE A 269 -14.05 -1.03 -10.13
CA ILE A 269 -15.37 -0.69 -9.57
C ILE A 269 -16.25 -1.93 -9.46
N ASP A 270 -16.35 -2.72 -10.53
CA ASP A 270 -17.20 -3.91 -10.58
C ASP A 270 -16.75 -4.98 -9.58
N ALA A 271 -15.43 -5.16 -9.40
CA ALA A 271 -14.91 -6.10 -8.42
C ALA A 271 -15.32 -5.73 -6.99
N VAL A 272 -15.30 -4.44 -6.64
CA VAL A 272 -15.76 -3.97 -5.32
C VAL A 272 -17.25 -4.28 -5.12
N PHE A 273 -18.10 -4.01 -6.13
CA PHE A 273 -19.52 -4.32 -6.05
C PHE A 273 -19.80 -5.80 -5.95
N SER A 274 -19.11 -6.63 -6.73
CA SER A 274 -19.23 -8.09 -6.67
C SER A 274 -18.81 -8.62 -5.30
N ILE A 275 -17.67 -8.20 -4.76
CA ILE A 275 -17.21 -8.59 -3.40
C ILE A 275 -18.24 -8.18 -2.34
N ARG A 276 -18.77 -6.96 -2.41
CA ARG A 276 -19.80 -6.49 -1.49
C ARG A 276 -21.03 -7.40 -1.50
N ASN A 277 -21.49 -7.76 -2.70
CA ASN A 277 -22.68 -8.62 -2.87
C ASN A 277 -22.42 -10.04 -2.36
N TYR A 278 -21.27 -10.67 -2.73
CA TYR A 278 -20.92 -12.02 -2.29
C TYR A 278 -20.76 -12.12 -0.77
N ASN A 279 -20.20 -11.10 -0.15
CA ASN A 279 -19.97 -11.08 1.29
C ASN A 279 -21.13 -10.43 2.06
N LYS A 280 -22.20 -10.00 1.38
CA LYS A 280 -23.38 -9.34 1.97
C LYS A 280 -23.00 -8.15 2.87
N MET A 281 -21.99 -7.38 2.43
CA MET A 281 -21.52 -6.21 3.16
C MET A 281 -22.37 -4.98 2.86
N MET A 282 -22.43 -4.04 3.81
CA MET A 282 -23.07 -2.74 3.60
C MET A 282 -22.15 -1.78 2.81
N ARG A 283 -22.70 -0.72 2.22
CA ARG A 283 -21.92 0.34 1.56
C ARG A 283 -20.94 1.03 2.50
N THR A 284 -21.29 1.13 3.77
CA THR A 284 -20.42 1.68 4.82
C THR A 284 -19.23 0.81 5.16
N ASN A 285 -19.22 -0.44 4.70
CA ASN A 285 -18.17 -1.42 5.00
C ASN A 285 -17.43 -1.92 3.77
N CYS A 286 -18.01 -1.78 2.58
CA CYS A 286 -17.37 -2.18 1.33
C CYS A 286 -17.74 -1.17 0.22
N ALA A 287 -16.78 -0.37 -0.19
CA ALA A 287 -16.99 0.67 -1.17
C ALA A 287 -15.77 0.90 -2.07
N VAL A 288 -16.01 1.58 -3.20
CA VAL A 288 -14.96 2.09 -4.06
C VAL A 288 -14.29 3.26 -3.36
N GLY A 289 -12.96 3.24 -3.29
CA GLY A 289 -12.18 4.35 -2.76
C GLY A 289 -12.17 5.53 -3.73
N SER A 290 -12.37 6.73 -3.22
CA SER A 290 -12.18 7.99 -3.93
C SER A 290 -11.13 8.84 -3.23
N VAL A 291 -10.61 9.86 -3.90
CA VAL A 291 -9.74 10.85 -3.24
C VAL A 291 -10.48 11.45 -2.04
N GLY A 292 -9.81 11.53 -0.88
CA GLY A 292 -10.39 11.96 0.37
C GLY A 292 -11.22 10.91 1.14
N SER A 293 -11.47 9.72 0.54
CA SER A 293 -12.03 8.60 1.30
C SER A 293 -11.04 8.09 2.34
N TYR A 294 -11.53 7.55 3.46
CA TYR A 294 -10.65 7.08 4.52
C TYR A 294 -11.22 5.90 5.30
N TYR A 295 -10.33 5.14 5.90
CA TYR A 295 -10.61 4.23 6.99
C TYR A 295 -10.10 4.86 8.29
N ASP A 296 -10.95 4.88 9.31
CA ASP A 296 -10.62 5.35 10.66
C ASP A 296 -10.92 4.21 11.64
N TYR A 297 -9.94 3.87 12.45
CA TYR A 297 -10.02 2.76 13.39
C TYR A 297 -11.24 2.83 14.33
N ARG A 298 -11.62 4.05 14.77
CA ARG A 298 -12.73 4.25 15.73
C ARG A 298 -14.06 4.47 15.04
N LYS A 299 -14.06 5.07 13.83
CA LYS A 299 -15.27 5.51 13.14
C LYS A 299 -15.68 4.57 12.00
N GLY A 300 -14.78 3.63 11.62
CA GLY A 300 -14.97 2.78 10.46
C GLY A 300 -14.58 3.47 9.16
N MET A 301 -15.23 3.11 8.06
CA MET A 301 -14.90 3.55 6.72
C MET A 301 -15.78 4.71 6.27
N PHE A 302 -15.16 5.72 5.66
CA PHE A 302 -15.84 6.82 4.98
C PHE A 302 -15.47 6.79 3.48
N PRO A 303 -16.36 6.32 2.61
CA PRO A 303 -16.04 6.11 1.19
C PRO A 303 -15.97 7.38 0.34
N GLY A 304 -16.31 8.55 0.88
CA GLY A 304 -16.42 9.80 0.14
C GLY A 304 -17.84 10.07 -0.36
N ARG A 305 -18.07 11.26 -0.92
CA ARG A 305 -19.42 11.69 -1.35
C ARG A 305 -19.97 10.88 -2.52
N ILE A 306 -19.14 10.64 -3.55
CA ILE A 306 -19.58 10.06 -4.82
C ILE A 306 -19.61 8.53 -4.82
N THR A 307 -19.05 7.90 -3.79
CA THR A 307 -18.94 6.45 -3.68
C THR A 307 -19.75 5.83 -2.53
N LYS A 308 -20.58 6.65 -1.90
CA LYS A 308 -21.52 6.24 -0.84
C LYS A 308 -22.59 5.26 -1.33
#